data_de5b2b882b5fc438219b2af07a5e86a6
#
_entry.id   de5b2b882b5fc438219b2af07a5e86a6
#
_cell.length_a   1.000
_cell.length_b   1.000
_cell.length_c   1.000
_cell.angle_alpha   90.00
_cell.angle_beta   90.00
_cell.angle_gamma   90.00
#
_symmetry.space_group_name_H-M   'P 1'
#
loop_
_entity.id
_entity.type
_entity.pdbx_description
1 polymer ?
#
loop_
_entity_poly.entity_id
_entity_poly.type
_entity_poly.pdbx_seq_one_letter_code
_entity_poly.pdbx_strand_id
1 'polypeptide(L)'
;RKESSAASDVYKRQHYVLTNPDMLHKAVLPNHSWWSRLLGSLEYVVIDEAHRYRGVFGAHVAQVLRRLRRLCRMYGSDPVFILSSATSTNTAQAGAALIGVEHVEVVDQDSSPQPARDVVLWQPEQSLSEDAAALVARLVDQGCQTICFVQSRTVAEVVAVHAQDQVTTGGVVAAYRSGYLPQERRDLEAGLQSGRVNAVIATNALELGVDISGMDAVVIAGYPGRLSAFWQQAGRAGRSGRRSTVVLMARENPLDQYLVQHPELIFSSSVETTVLHPDNPYVMGPHLAAAAQEAFLQPADEAVYGPSLAQVESMLVRQKVLRQRGERLYWTRLDRAVDAIDLRSMGGHGVDVIDSLTGRVVGVVDQAAADRTVHPGAVYLHQGDQWLVDEYRPQEHCALVHRDLPGFWTMPQSASSVRIVREDARQPFGPGYVATGQVELTSQVLGYLRRDEITNEVWDSIALTMDSHTMTTSGTWWVIPDGVVDELGLDAVKLAGAAHGVEHAAIGMLPMLVPCDRWDVGGVSTTSLPDTGACTIVIHDGQSGGAGFAAAGYDRAEQWWHTTASRLAECRCEAGCPSCIVSPKCGNSNQQLDKESA
;
A
#
# COMPACT_ATOMS: atom_id res chain seq x y z
N ARG A 1 -13.69 -24.33 33.86
CA ARG A 1 -12.37 -24.32 34.56
C ARG A 1 -11.47 -25.52 34.21
N LYS A 2 -11.95 -26.66 33.70
CA LYS A 2 -11.13 -27.81 33.29
C LYS A 2 -10.59 -27.70 31.87
N GLU A 3 -11.27 -27.00 30.96
CA GLU A 3 -10.79 -26.76 29.59
C GLU A 3 -9.62 -25.77 29.53
N SER A 4 -9.57 -24.80 30.45
CA SER A 4 -8.46 -23.85 30.59
C SER A 4 -7.14 -24.53 30.99
N SER A 5 -7.16 -25.64 31.72
CA SER A 5 -5.94 -26.34 32.13
C SER A 5 -5.34 -27.20 30.99
N ALA A 6 -6.20 -27.80 30.15
CA ALA A 6 -5.73 -28.62 29.02
C ALA A 6 -5.08 -27.76 27.93
N ALA A 7 -5.67 -26.59 27.60
CA ALA A 7 -5.05 -25.63 26.70
C ALA A 7 -3.69 -25.13 27.23
N SER A 8 -3.62 -24.76 28.52
CA SER A 8 -2.37 -24.36 29.19
C SER A 8 -1.29 -25.45 29.12
N ASP A 9 -1.63 -26.73 29.21
CA ASP A 9 -0.69 -27.83 29.16
C ASP A 9 -0.18 -28.15 27.73
N VAL A 10 -0.98 -27.85 26.71
CA VAL A 10 -0.54 -27.96 25.30
C VAL A 10 0.54 -26.94 25.00
N TYR A 11 0.37 -25.69 25.40
CA TYR A 11 1.37 -24.63 25.19
C TYR A 11 2.68 -24.84 25.97
N LYS A 12 2.66 -25.61 27.05
CA LYS A 12 3.86 -25.93 27.85
C LYS A 12 4.82 -26.91 27.17
N ARG A 13 4.42 -27.56 26.07
CA ARG A 13 5.19 -28.60 25.38
C ARG A 13 5.59 -28.27 23.95
N GLN A 14 5.20 -27.08 23.44
CA GLN A 14 5.50 -26.70 22.06
C GLN A 14 6.93 -26.16 21.96
N HIS A 15 7.71 -26.74 21.06
CA HIS A 15 9.05 -26.25 20.68
C HIS A 15 9.01 -25.31 19.48
N TYR A 16 7.88 -25.26 18.76
CA TYR A 16 7.70 -24.48 17.54
C TYR A 16 6.30 -23.90 17.50
N VAL A 17 6.20 -22.58 17.25
CA VAL A 17 4.93 -21.84 17.18
C VAL A 17 4.85 -21.13 15.85
N LEU A 18 3.83 -21.43 15.05
CA LEU A 18 3.47 -20.67 13.86
C LEU A 18 2.47 -19.59 14.25
N THR A 19 2.77 -18.36 13.89
CA THR A 19 1.95 -17.20 14.22
C THR A 19 2.02 -16.14 13.13
N ASN A 20 1.32 -15.03 13.31
CA ASN A 20 1.39 -13.85 12.49
C ASN A 20 1.45 -12.58 13.36
N PRO A 21 1.78 -11.40 12.78
CA PRO A 21 1.87 -10.16 13.54
C PRO A 21 0.59 -9.78 14.30
N ASP A 22 -0.59 -10.02 13.70
CA ASP A 22 -1.88 -9.73 14.35
C ASP A 22 -2.08 -10.57 15.61
N MET A 23 -1.77 -11.87 15.55
CA MET A 23 -1.87 -12.77 16.70
C MET A 23 -0.87 -12.38 17.79
N LEU A 24 0.38 -12.05 17.42
CA LEU A 24 1.35 -11.54 18.39
C LEU A 24 0.80 -10.28 19.07
N HIS A 25 0.35 -9.32 18.27
CA HIS A 25 -0.15 -8.02 18.74
C HIS A 25 -1.36 -8.11 19.65
N LYS A 26 -2.41 -8.85 19.24
CA LYS A 26 -3.72 -8.88 19.93
C LYS A 26 -3.83 -9.93 21.03
N ALA A 27 -3.08 -11.04 20.90
CA ALA A 27 -3.27 -12.18 21.79
C ALA A 27 -2.04 -12.55 22.62
N VAL A 28 -0.85 -12.62 22.02
CA VAL A 28 0.35 -13.13 22.72
C VAL A 28 0.94 -12.08 23.65
N LEU A 29 1.32 -10.90 23.13
CA LEU A 29 2.03 -9.87 23.89
C LEU A 29 1.18 -9.30 25.03
N PRO A 30 -0.12 -8.95 24.87
CA PRO A 30 -0.93 -8.48 25.96
C PRO A 30 -1.16 -9.52 27.06
N ASN A 31 -1.05 -10.80 26.74
CA ASN A 31 -1.21 -11.91 27.69
C ASN A 31 0.13 -12.65 27.93
N HIS A 32 1.24 -11.94 27.82
CA HIS A 32 2.61 -12.48 27.87
C HIS A 32 2.90 -13.37 29.09
N SER A 33 2.20 -13.15 30.21
CA SER A 33 2.34 -13.98 31.43
C SER A 33 1.96 -15.45 31.17
N TRP A 34 1.00 -15.72 30.28
CA TRP A 34 0.64 -17.08 29.89
C TRP A 34 1.71 -17.74 29.00
N TRP A 35 2.48 -16.91 28.31
CA TRP A 35 3.54 -17.30 27.38
C TRP A 35 4.95 -17.19 27.97
N SER A 36 5.05 -16.87 29.29
CA SER A 36 6.31 -16.57 29.96
C SER A 36 7.40 -17.62 29.77
N ARG A 37 7.01 -18.91 29.78
CA ARG A 37 7.94 -20.02 29.53
C ARG A 37 8.48 -20.00 28.11
N LEU A 38 7.61 -19.81 27.10
CA LEU A 38 8.02 -19.72 25.71
C LEU A 38 8.92 -18.50 25.51
N LEU A 39 8.48 -17.33 25.98
CA LEU A 39 9.24 -16.08 25.84
C LEU A 39 10.60 -16.14 26.53
N GLY A 40 10.71 -16.82 27.69
CA GLY A 40 11.97 -16.98 28.44
C GLY A 40 12.91 -18.05 27.89
N SER A 41 12.46 -18.88 26.96
CA SER A 41 13.28 -19.92 26.30
C SER A 41 13.31 -19.79 24.78
N LEU A 42 12.88 -18.65 24.24
CA LEU A 42 12.85 -18.40 22.81
C LEU A 42 14.29 -18.20 22.29
N GLU A 43 14.71 -19.06 21.37
CA GLU A 43 16.05 -19.03 20.77
C GLU A 43 16.04 -18.37 19.39
N TYR A 44 14.98 -18.61 18.61
CA TYR A 44 14.86 -18.12 17.23
C TYR A 44 13.50 -17.52 16.94
N VAL A 45 13.51 -16.43 16.19
CA VAL A 45 12.33 -15.83 15.59
C VAL A 45 12.54 -15.78 14.07
N VAL A 46 11.77 -16.57 13.34
CA VAL A 46 11.83 -16.59 11.88
C VAL A 46 10.73 -15.71 11.31
N ILE A 47 11.11 -14.75 10.49
CA ILE A 47 10.22 -13.82 9.80
C ILE A 47 10.29 -14.14 8.32
N ASP A 48 9.25 -14.78 7.82
CA ASP A 48 9.14 -15.12 6.41
C ASP A 48 8.56 -13.96 5.61
N GLU A 49 8.96 -13.84 4.32
CA GLU A 49 8.54 -12.79 3.39
C GLU A 49 8.74 -11.37 3.98
N ALA A 50 9.91 -11.12 4.59
CA ALA A 50 10.22 -9.89 5.31
C ALA A 50 10.04 -8.62 4.45
N HIS A 51 10.22 -8.70 3.13
CA HIS A 51 10.01 -7.60 2.18
C HIS A 51 8.55 -7.08 2.12
N ARG A 52 7.59 -7.84 2.67
CA ARG A 52 6.19 -7.38 2.78
C ARG A 52 5.97 -6.37 3.90
N TYR A 53 6.85 -6.36 4.90
CA TYR A 53 6.77 -5.44 6.03
C TYR A 53 7.39 -4.09 5.68
N ARG A 54 6.61 -3.23 5.02
CA ARG A 54 6.99 -1.91 4.52
C ARG A 54 5.88 -0.88 4.76
N GLY A 55 6.21 0.39 4.61
CA GLY A 55 5.27 1.49 4.85
C GLY A 55 4.63 1.40 6.23
N VAL A 56 3.35 1.72 6.32
CA VAL A 56 2.59 1.72 7.58
C VAL A 56 2.55 0.35 8.24
N PHE A 57 2.19 -0.68 7.48
CA PHE A 57 2.11 -2.05 8.02
C PHE A 57 3.47 -2.52 8.55
N GLY A 58 4.54 -2.28 7.79
CA GLY A 58 5.90 -2.59 8.24
C GLY A 58 6.32 -1.84 9.49
N ALA A 59 5.98 -0.56 9.61
CA ALA A 59 6.26 0.25 10.79
C ALA A 59 5.55 -0.30 12.04
N HIS A 60 4.27 -0.69 11.92
CA HIS A 60 3.56 -1.36 13.02
C HIS A 60 4.16 -2.71 13.39
N VAL A 61 4.51 -3.55 12.40
CA VAL A 61 5.15 -4.85 12.66
C VAL A 61 6.50 -4.66 13.34
N ALA A 62 7.29 -3.67 12.93
CA ALA A 62 8.54 -3.33 13.60
C ALA A 62 8.33 -3.01 15.08
N GLN A 63 7.27 -2.29 15.44
CA GLN A 63 6.93 -2.02 16.83
C GLN A 63 6.43 -3.27 17.58
N VAL A 64 5.69 -4.17 16.91
CA VAL A 64 5.30 -5.48 17.50
C VAL A 64 6.54 -6.31 17.81
N LEU A 65 7.53 -6.34 16.92
CA LEU A 65 8.78 -7.07 17.13
C LEU A 65 9.64 -6.46 18.23
N ARG A 66 9.66 -5.11 18.37
CA ARG A 66 10.31 -4.42 19.50
C ARG A 66 9.66 -4.81 20.83
N ARG A 67 8.33 -4.85 20.91
CA ARG A 67 7.60 -5.32 22.10
C ARG A 67 7.91 -6.78 22.40
N LEU A 68 7.97 -7.64 21.41
CA LEU A 68 8.37 -9.05 21.58
C LEU A 68 9.78 -9.16 22.16
N ARG A 69 10.78 -8.48 21.58
CA ARG A 69 12.16 -8.46 22.08
C ARG A 69 12.25 -7.97 23.51
N ARG A 70 11.53 -6.90 23.82
CA ARG A 70 11.47 -6.33 25.18
C ARG A 70 10.95 -7.36 26.19
N LEU A 71 9.85 -8.06 25.87
CA LEU A 71 9.30 -9.09 26.74
C LEU A 71 10.23 -10.32 26.85
N CYS A 72 10.86 -10.74 25.75
CA CYS A 72 11.87 -11.81 25.81
C CYS A 72 13.00 -11.46 26.79
N ARG A 73 13.57 -10.25 26.69
CA ARG A 73 14.61 -9.78 27.63
C ARG A 73 14.11 -9.73 29.06
N MET A 74 12.88 -9.31 29.30
CA MET A 74 12.27 -9.31 30.62
C MET A 74 12.17 -10.72 31.21
N TYR A 75 11.94 -11.74 30.39
CA TYR A 75 11.88 -13.15 30.79
C TYR A 75 13.23 -13.86 30.72
N GLY A 76 14.31 -13.20 30.30
CA GLY A 76 15.68 -13.70 30.32
C GLY A 76 16.16 -14.37 29.04
N SER A 77 15.51 -14.14 27.89
CA SER A 77 15.96 -14.58 26.56
C SER A 77 16.29 -13.41 25.65
N ASP A 78 17.15 -13.63 24.66
CA ASP A 78 17.44 -12.71 23.56
C ASP A 78 17.52 -13.50 22.25
N PRO A 79 16.39 -13.74 21.56
CA PRO A 79 16.33 -14.63 20.42
C PRO A 79 17.07 -14.08 19.21
N VAL A 80 17.65 -14.98 18.42
CA VAL A 80 18.20 -14.65 17.10
C VAL A 80 17.06 -14.50 16.10
N PHE A 81 17.08 -13.41 15.35
CA PHE A 81 16.11 -13.15 14.28
C PHE A 81 16.66 -13.62 12.94
N ILE A 82 15.87 -14.42 12.24
CA ILE A 82 16.17 -14.91 10.89
C ILE A 82 15.08 -14.36 9.96
N LEU A 83 15.47 -13.55 8.99
CA LEU A 83 14.55 -12.96 8.02
C LEU A 83 14.76 -13.61 6.67
N SER A 84 13.71 -14.23 6.12
CA SER A 84 13.71 -14.64 4.71
C SER A 84 12.98 -13.59 3.86
N SER A 85 13.55 -13.28 2.72
CA SER A 85 13.03 -12.23 1.85
C SER A 85 13.34 -12.54 0.40
N ALA A 86 12.46 -12.14 -0.52
CA ALA A 86 12.86 -11.92 -1.89
C ALA A 86 13.92 -10.80 -1.95
N THR A 87 14.65 -10.71 -3.03
CA THR A 87 15.73 -9.74 -3.23
C THR A 87 15.29 -8.30 -2.94
N SER A 88 16.12 -7.55 -2.22
CA SER A 88 15.98 -6.11 -1.95
C SER A 88 17.37 -5.49 -1.89
N THR A 89 17.51 -4.23 -2.32
CA THR A 89 18.84 -3.56 -2.37
C THR A 89 19.36 -3.12 -1.01
N ASN A 90 18.48 -2.85 -0.05
CA ASN A 90 18.86 -2.41 1.30
C ASN A 90 18.52 -3.43 2.38
N THR A 91 18.68 -4.72 2.10
CA THR A 91 18.24 -5.83 2.95
C THR A 91 18.76 -5.71 4.39
N ALA A 92 20.04 -5.37 4.58
CA ALA A 92 20.63 -5.19 5.90
C ALA A 92 19.94 -4.06 6.70
N GLN A 93 19.78 -2.89 6.09
CA GLN A 93 19.19 -1.70 6.72
C GLN A 93 17.71 -1.91 7.03
N ALA A 94 16.95 -2.46 6.05
CA ALA A 94 15.53 -2.74 6.24
C ALA A 94 15.30 -3.82 7.31
N GLY A 95 16.11 -4.88 7.33
CA GLY A 95 16.07 -5.90 8.35
C GLY A 95 16.41 -5.34 9.74
N ALA A 96 17.46 -4.53 9.84
CA ALA A 96 17.86 -3.87 11.08
C ALA A 96 16.75 -2.94 11.60
N ALA A 97 16.16 -2.13 10.74
CA ALA A 97 15.05 -1.24 11.09
C ALA A 97 13.81 -2.03 11.53
N LEU A 98 13.49 -3.14 10.85
CA LEU A 98 12.33 -3.98 11.16
C LEU A 98 12.42 -4.60 12.56
N ILE A 99 13.57 -5.17 12.93
CA ILE A 99 13.75 -5.85 14.21
C ILE A 99 14.31 -4.94 15.31
N GLY A 100 14.71 -3.72 14.99
CA GLY A 100 15.25 -2.73 15.94
C GLY A 100 16.65 -3.09 16.45
N VAL A 101 17.56 -3.46 15.54
CA VAL A 101 18.98 -3.72 15.84
C VAL A 101 19.87 -2.81 14.99
N GLU A 102 21.15 -2.72 15.32
CA GLU A 102 22.11 -1.90 14.55
C GLU A 102 22.59 -2.61 13.29
N HIS A 103 22.76 -3.93 13.35
CA HIS A 103 23.34 -4.73 12.29
C HIS A 103 22.59 -6.03 12.06
N VAL A 104 22.53 -6.44 10.80
CA VAL A 104 22.01 -7.73 10.33
C VAL A 104 23.01 -8.29 9.32
N GLU A 105 23.41 -9.54 9.53
CA GLU A 105 24.21 -10.28 8.54
C GLU A 105 23.33 -10.65 7.35
N VAL A 106 23.84 -10.45 6.15
CA VAL A 106 23.10 -10.72 4.89
C VAL A 106 23.71 -11.91 4.18
N VAL A 107 22.86 -12.87 3.81
CA VAL A 107 23.20 -13.98 2.93
C VAL A 107 22.43 -13.79 1.63
N ASP A 108 23.10 -13.33 0.58
CA ASP A 108 22.50 -12.94 -0.71
C ASP A 108 22.98 -13.78 -1.91
N GLN A 109 23.82 -14.80 -1.67
CA GLN A 109 24.28 -15.69 -2.70
C GLN A 109 23.24 -16.76 -3.01
N ASP A 110 22.53 -16.61 -4.14
CA ASP A 110 21.59 -17.60 -4.66
C ASP A 110 22.31 -18.54 -5.65
N SER A 111 22.42 -19.80 -5.28
CA SER A 111 22.95 -20.88 -6.11
C SER A 111 21.87 -21.77 -6.73
N SER A 112 20.59 -21.40 -6.58
CA SER A 112 19.46 -22.18 -7.09
C SER A 112 19.42 -22.15 -8.62
N PRO A 113 19.21 -23.29 -9.30
CA PRO A 113 19.06 -23.34 -10.74
C PRO A 113 17.79 -22.59 -11.16
N GLN A 114 17.94 -21.62 -12.04
CA GLN A 114 16.81 -20.86 -12.58
C GLN A 114 16.45 -21.38 -13.99
N PRO A 115 15.16 -21.72 -14.25
CA PRO A 115 14.73 -22.11 -15.57
C PRO A 115 14.78 -20.93 -16.53
N ALA A 116 15.07 -21.21 -17.81
CA ALA A 116 15.02 -20.18 -18.86
C ALA A 116 13.58 -19.70 -19.05
N ARG A 117 13.41 -18.37 -19.04
CA ARG A 117 12.11 -17.71 -19.27
C ARG A 117 12.21 -16.72 -20.41
N ASP A 118 11.22 -16.73 -21.30
CA ASP A 118 11.00 -15.67 -22.27
C ASP A 118 10.06 -14.64 -21.66
N VAL A 119 10.48 -13.40 -21.59
CA VAL A 119 9.65 -12.30 -21.10
C VAL A 119 9.20 -11.45 -22.29
N VAL A 120 7.90 -11.35 -22.47
CA VAL A 120 7.24 -10.56 -23.51
C VAL A 120 6.61 -9.35 -22.87
N LEU A 121 6.94 -8.16 -23.35
CA LEU A 121 6.30 -6.91 -22.97
C LEU A 121 5.28 -6.56 -24.06
N TRP A 122 4.01 -6.46 -23.68
CA TRP A 122 2.91 -6.30 -24.62
C TRP A 122 2.09 -5.06 -24.31
N GLN A 123 1.93 -4.23 -25.35
CA GLN A 123 0.99 -3.11 -25.35
C GLN A 123 -0.37 -3.60 -25.87
N PRO A 124 -1.43 -3.67 -25.05
CA PRO A 124 -2.76 -4.05 -25.50
C PRO A 124 -3.30 -3.12 -26.59
N GLU A 125 -4.06 -3.67 -27.52
CA GLU A 125 -4.74 -2.92 -28.60
C GLU A 125 -6.18 -2.61 -28.25
N GLN A 126 -6.81 -3.50 -27.44
CA GLN A 126 -8.16 -3.34 -26.91
C GLN A 126 -8.10 -3.05 -25.40
N SER A 127 -9.18 -3.33 -24.70
CA SER A 127 -9.12 -3.27 -23.24
C SER A 127 -8.19 -4.37 -22.69
N LEU A 128 -7.43 -4.02 -21.65
CA LEU A 128 -6.52 -4.97 -21.00
C LEU A 128 -7.20 -6.30 -20.63
N SER A 129 -8.47 -6.24 -20.19
CA SER A 129 -9.23 -7.44 -19.79
C SER A 129 -9.61 -8.32 -20.97
N GLU A 130 -9.97 -7.71 -22.11
CA GLU A 130 -10.33 -8.44 -23.33
C GLU A 130 -9.10 -9.13 -23.94
N ASP A 131 -7.99 -8.38 -24.08
CA ASP A 131 -6.75 -8.93 -24.60
C ASP A 131 -6.17 -10.02 -23.69
N ALA A 132 -6.26 -9.85 -22.37
CA ALA A 132 -5.83 -10.86 -21.40
C ALA A 132 -6.69 -12.14 -21.52
N ALA A 133 -8.01 -12.01 -21.65
CA ALA A 133 -8.91 -13.14 -21.83
C ALA A 133 -8.60 -13.90 -23.13
N ALA A 134 -8.43 -13.17 -24.24
CA ALA A 134 -8.08 -13.75 -25.53
C ALA A 134 -6.73 -14.47 -25.52
N LEU A 135 -5.72 -13.89 -24.87
CA LEU A 135 -4.41 -14.51 -24.74
C LEU A 135 -4.49 -15.80 -23.91
N VAL A 136 -5.16 -15.77 -22.76
CA VAL A 136 -5.33 -16.95 -21.90
C VAL A 136 -6.06 -18.06 -22.65
N ALA A 137 -7.15 -17.76 -23.34
CA ALA A 137 -7.89 -18.75 -24.14
C ALA A 137 -6.99 -19.43 -25.18
N ARG A 138 -6.19 -18.65 -25.92
CA ARG A 138 -5.23 -19.17 -26.91
C ARG A 138 -4.16 -20.06 -26.29
N LEU A 139 -3.61 -19.67 -25.12
CA LEU A 139 -2.62 -20.48 -24.40
C LEU A 139 -3.23 -21.82 -23.94
N VAL A 140 -4.45 -21.79 -23.42
CA VAL A 140 -5.19 -23.02 -23.04
C VAL A 140 -5.45 -23.91 -24.24
N ASP A 141 -5.86 -23.35 -25.37
CA ASP A 141 -6.11 -24.11 -26.62
C ASP A 141 -4.80 -24.73 -27.17
N GLN A 142 -3.66 -24.16 -26.88
CA GLN A 142 -2.35 -24.73 -27.19
C GLN A 142 -1.86 -25.77 -26.14
N GLY A 143 -2.66 -26.05 -25.11
CA GLY A 143 -2.34 -27.01 -24.06
C GLY A 143 -1.40 -26.47 -22.98
N CYS A 144 -1.19 -25.15 -22.90
CA CYS A 144 -0.34 -24.51 -21.90
C CYS A 144 -1.08 -24.37 -20.57
N GLN A 145 -0.46 -24.83 -19.48
CA GLN A 145 -0.91 -24.48 -18.13
C GLN A 145 -0.55 -23.03 -17.81
N THR A 146 -1.55 -22.21 -17.51
CA THR A 146 -1.40 -20.75 -17.45
C THR A 146 -1.91 -20.17 -16.14
N ILE A 147 -1.18 -19.20 -15.57
CA ILE A 147 -1.70 -18.28 -14.55
C ILE A 147 -1.77 -16.89 -15.16
N CYS A 148 -2.91 -16.21 -14.99
CA CYS A 148 -3.05 -14.81 -15.33
C CYS A 148 -3.27 -13.99 -14.04
N PHE A 149 -2.34 -13.09 -13.73
CA PHE A 149 -2.46 -12.18 -12.62
C PHE A 149 -3.19 -10.90 -13.02
N VAL A 150 -4.20 -10.52 -12.21
CA VAL A 150 -5.00 -9.30 -12.39
C VAL A 150 -5.10 -8.55 -11.05
N GLN A 151 -5.45 -7.26 -11.09
CA GLN A 151 -5.38 -6.42 -9.90
C GLN A 151 -6.59 -6.51 -8.97
N SER A 152 -7.78 -6.79 -9.49
CA SER A 152 -9.00 -6.79 -8.69
C SER A 152 -9.74 -8.11 -8.76
N ARG A 153 -10.53 -8.38 -7.72
CA ARG A 153 -11.37 -9.59 -7.62
C ARG A 153 -12.42 -9.63 -8.73
N THR A 154 -13.02 -8.48 -9.04
CA THR A 154 -14.02 -8.35 -10.10
C THR A 154 -13.39 -8.62 -11.46
N VAL A 155 -12.23 -8.05 -11.75
CA VAL A 155 -11.52 -8.31 -13.02
C VAL A 155 -11.13 -9.79 -13.13
N ALA A 156 -10.78 -10.46 -12.04
CA ALA A 156 -10.47 -11.90 -12.08
C ALA A 156 -11.66 -12.73 -12.53
N GLU A 157 -12.86 -12.44 -12.04
CA GLU A 157 -14.09 -13.13 -12.47
C GLU A 157 -14.44 -12.82 -13.93
N VAL A 158 -14.40 -11.54 -14.31
CA VAL A 158 -14.74 -11.11 -15.69
C VAL A 158 -13.79 -11.73 -16.72
N VAL A 159 -12.48 -11.65 -16.48
CA VAL A 159 -11.49 -12.23 -17.39
C VAL A 159 -11.62 -13.75 -17.45
N ALA A 160 -11.91 -14.42 -16.32
CA ALA A 160 -12.10 -15.88 -16.32
C ALA A 160 -13.32 -16.30 -17.16
N VAL A 161 -14.46 -15.61 -17.03
CA VAL A 161 -15.67 -15.88 -17.84
C VAL A 161 -15.38 -15.64 -19.32
N HIS A 162 -14.84 -14.47 -19.68
CA HIS A 162 -14.55 -14.12 -21.07
C HIS A 162 -13.49 -15.06 -21.70
N ALA A 163 -12.49 -15.49 -20.94
CA ALA A 163 -11.51 -16.47 -21.42
C ALA A 163 -12.15 -17.84 -21.62
N GLN A 164 -12.98 -18.31 -20.68
CA GLN A 164 -13.68 -19.60 -20.78
C GLN A 164 -14.60 -19.64 -22.00
N ASP A 165 -15.32 -18.55 -22.30
CA ASP A 165 -16.20 -18.43 -23.45
C ASP A 165 -15.43 -18.51 -24.79
N GLN A 166 -14.16 -18.14 -24.82
CA GLN A 166 -13.30 -18.15 -26.01
C GLN A 166 -12.49 -19.46 -26.17
N VAL A 167 -12.41 -20.32 -25.14
CA VAL A 167 -11.70 -21.60 -25.23
C VAL A 167 -12.45 -22.57 -26.18
N THR A 168 -11.74 -23.12 -27.15
CA THR A 168 -12.33 -24.02 -28.20
C THR A 168 -12.03 -25.50 -27.96
N THR A 169 -11.00 -25.84 -27.18
CA THR A 169 -10.53 -27.22 -26.95
C THR A 169 -11.20 -27.92 -25.77
N GLY A 170 -12.11 -27.25 -25.06
CA GLY A 170 -12.75 -27.77 -23.85
C GLY A 170 -11.88 -27.68 -22.60
N GLY A 171 -10.79 -26.92 -22.67
CA GLY A 171 -9.97 -26.58 -21.48
C GLY A 171 -10.77 -25.77 -20.45
N VAL A 172 -10.36 -25.86 -19.18
CA VAL A 172 -11.05 -25.21 -18.05
C VAL A 172 -10.26 -24.00 -17.57
N VAL A 173 -10.93 -22.83 -17.57
CA VAL A 173 -10.43 -21.58 -16.98
C VAL A 173 -11.25 -21.25 -15.74
N ALA A 174 -10.58 -20.92 -14.62
CA ALA A 174 -11.23 -20.59 -13.37
C ALA A 174 -10.67 -19.30 -12.77
N ALA A 175 -11.50 -18.56 -12.01
CA ALA A 175 -11.02 -17.47 -11.17
C ALA A 175 -10.45 -18.02 -9.85
N TYR A 176 -9.43 -17.33 -9.30
CA TYR A 176 -8.88 -17.62 -7.97
C TYR A 176 -8.64 -16.31 -7.21
N ARG A 177 -9.36 -16.12 -6.12
CA ARG A 177 -9.28 -14.87 -5.34
C ARG A 177 -9.46 -15.09 -3.84
N SER A 178 -9.03 -14.12 -3.05
CA SER A 178 -9.38 -14.04 -1.64
C SER A 178 -10.91 -13.89 -1.50
N GLY A 179 -11.49 -14.62 -0.56
CA GLY A 179 -12.95 -14.65 -0.33
C GLY A 179 -13.61 -15.96 -0.74
N TYR A 180 -12.95 -16.83 -1.49
CA TYR A 180 -13.39 -18.21 -1.68
C TYR A 180 -13.22 -19.03 -0.40
N LEU A 181 -14.08 -20.02 -0.19
CA LEU A 181 -13.95 -20.93 0.94
C LEU A 181 -12.61 -21.68 0.87
N PRO A 182 -12.00 -22.02 2.02
CA PRO A 182 -10.74 -22.74 2.04
C PRO A 182 -10.77 -24.07 1.26
N GLN A 183 -11.92 -24.72 1.20
CA GLN A 183 -12.08 -25.97 0.43
C GLN A 183 -12.06 -25.69 -1.07
N GLU A 184 -12.80 -24.69 -1.55
CA GLU A 184 -12.84 -24.29 -2.96
C GLU A 184 -11.45 -23.94 -3.48
N ARG A 185 -10.68 -23.21 -2.69
CA ARG A 185 -9.28 -22.88 -3.04
C ARG A 185 -8.41 -24.13 -3.19
N ARG A 186 -8.50 -25.06 -2.23
CA ARG A 186 -7.76 -26.35 -2.32
C ARG A 186 -8.17 -27.18 -3.52
N ASP A 187 -9.46 -27.18 -3.89
CA ASP A 187 -9.98 -27.92 -5.04
C ASP A 187 -9.48 -27.32 -6.37
N LEU A 188 -9.37 -25.99 -6.46
CA LEU A 188 -8.78 -25.28 -7.60
C LEU A 188 -7.27 -25.55 -7.69
N GLU A 189 -6.55 -25.48 -6.58
CA GLU A 189 -5.11 -25.78 -6.49
C GLU A 189 -4.82 -27.22 -6.94
N ALA A 190 -5.57 -28.19 -6.43
CA ALA A 190 -5.46 -29.59 -6.85
C ALA A 190 -5.88 -29.80 -8.32
N GLY A 191 -6.88 -29.03 -8.79
CA GLY A 191 -7.30 -29.03 -10.19
C GLY A 191 -6.21 -28.53 -11.12
N LEU A 192 -5.50 -27.47 -10.74
CA LEU A 192 -4.40 -26.91 -11.52
C LEU A 192 -3.19 -27.86 -11.52
N GLN A 193 -2.82 -28.42 -10.37
CA GLN A 193 -1.72 -29.39 -10.27
C GLN A 193 -1.96 -30.66 -11.08
N SER A 194 -3.20 -31.15 -11.12
CA SER A 194 -3.57 -32.35 -11.88
C SER A 194 -3.82 -32.10 -13.37
N GLY A 195 -3.83 -30.85 -13.83
CA GLY A 195 -4.15 -30.48 -15.21
C GLY A 195 -5.66 -30.51 -15.53
N ARG A 196 -6.53 -30.73 -14.54
CA ARG A 196 -8.00 -30.64 -14.71
C ARG A 196 -8.45 -29.20 -14.93
N VAL A 197 -7.77 -28.23 -14.32
CA VAL A 197 -7.88 -26.80 -14.59
C VAL A 197 -6.66 -26.41 -15.41
N ASN A 198 -6.87 -25.80 -16.57
CA ASN A 198 -5.80 -25.44 -17.50
C ASN A 198 -5.28 -24.02 -17.28
N ALA A 199 -6.18 -23.10 -16.86
CA ALA A 199 -5.76 -21.76 -16.51
C ALA A 199 -6.48 -21.23 -15.27
N VAL A 200 -5.80 -20.37 -14.54
CA VAL A 200 -6.36 -19.66 -13.38
C VAL A 200 -6.11 -18.16 -13.54
N ILE A 201 -7.19 -17.38 -13.43
CA ILE A 201 -7.12 -15.92 -13.34
C ILE A 201 -7.10 -15.54 -11.88
N ALA A 202 -6.00 -14.99 -11.41
CA ALA A 202 -5.76 -14.77 -9.99
C ALA A 202 -5.45 -13.31 -9.65
N THR A 203 -5.83 -12.89 -8.46
CA THR A 203 -5.24 -11.71 -7.83
C THR A 203 -3.89 -12.10 -7.18
N ASN A 204 -3.26 -11.19 -6.45
CA ASN A 204 -2.06 -11.47 -5.65
C ASN A 204 -2.20 -12.64 -4.65
N ALA A 205 -3.39 -13.24 -4.53
CA ALA A 205 -3.63 -14.40 -3.66
C ALA A 205 -2.81 -15.65 -4.05
N LEU A 206 -2.38 -15.78 -5.33
CA LEU A 206 -1.49 -16.84 -5.81
C LEU A 206 -0.01 -16.40 -5.92
N GLU A 207 0.30 -15.18 -5.55
CA GLU A 207 1.68 -14.67 -5.57
C GLU A 207 2.54 -15.37 -4.52
N LEU A 208 1.98 -15.64 -3.33
CA LEU A 208 2.70 -16.14 -2.16
C LEU A 208 1.94 -17.27 -1.43
N GLY A 209 2.69 -18.14 -0.77
CA GLY A 209 2.15 -19.12 0.19
C GLY A 209 1.41 -20.31 -0.41
N VAL A 210 1.42 -20.48 -1.73
CA VAL A 210 0.80 -21.63 -2.42
C VAL A 210 1.86 -22.34 -3.25
N ASP A 211 1.95 -23.65 -3.11
CA ASP A 211 2.88 -24.49 -3.90
C ASP A 211 2.31 -24.75 -5.30
N ILE A 212 2.13 -23.68 -6.05
CA ILE A 212 1.78 -23.71 -7.47
C ILE A 212 2.94 -23.09 -8.23
N SER A 213 3.77 -23.93 -8.78
CA SER A 213 4.92 -23.59 -9.61
C SER A 213 4.93 -24.44 -10.87
N GLY A 214 5.73 -24.06 -11.84
CA GLY A 214 5.92 -24.89 -13.02
C GLY A 214 4.86 -24.70 -14.11
N MET A 215 4.27 -23.51 -14.19
CA MET A 215 3.38 -23.14 -15.29
C MET A 215 4.16 -22.99 -16.59
N ASP A 216 3.50 -23.32 -17.71
CA ASP A 216 4.07 -23.13 -19.03
C ASP A 216 4.06 -21.64 -19.42
N ALA A 217 3.02 -20.91 -18.99
CA ALA A 217 2.90 -19.48 -19.19
C ALA A 217 2.38 -18.74 -17.96
N VAL A 218 2.86 -17.51 -17.78
CA VAL A 218 2.34 -16.55 -16.81
C VAL A 218 2.00 -15.25 -17.54
N VAL A 219 0.77 -14.81 -17.41
CA VAL A 219 0.29 -13.51 -17.92
C VAL A 219 0.14 -12.55 -16.74
N ILE A 220 0.72 -11.38 -16.83
CA ILE A 220 0.63 -10.33 -15.82
C ILE A 220 -0.12 -9.16 -16.46
N ALA A 221 -1.42 -9.07 -16.18
CA ALA A 221 -2.29 -8.04 -16.73
C ALA A 221 -2.17 -6.74 -15.91
N GLY A 222 -1.21 -5.94 -16.28
CA GLY A 222 -0.75 -4.74 -15.62
C GLY A 222 0.41 -4.98 -14.66
N TYR A 223 1.39 -4.10 -14.72
CA TYR A 223 2.55 -4.16 -13.81
C TYR A 223 2.10 -4.15 -12.34
N PRO A 224 2.61 -5.05 -11.48
CA PRO A 224 2.12 -5.20 -10.12
C PRO A 224 2.59 -4.10 -9.15
N GLY A 225 3.16 -3.02 -9.68
CA GLY A 225 3.64 -1.87 -8.92
C GLY A 225 5.03 -2.03 -8.33
N ARG A 226 5.67 -3.21 -8.44
CA ARG A 226 7.00 -3.50 -7.92
C ARG A 226 7.70 -4.57 -8.74
N LEU A 227 9.02 -4.45 -8.90
CA LEU A 227 9.86 -5.48 -9.53
C LEU A 227 9.87 -6.78 -8.72
N SER A 228 9.90 -6.68 -7.38
CA SER A 228 9.81 -7.86 -6.51
C SER A 228 8.55 -8.67 -6.76
N ALA A 229 7.39 -8.02 -6.83
CA ALA A 229 6.12 -8.67 -7.13
C ALA A 229 6.09 -9.22 -8.58
N PHE A 230 6.61 -8.45 -9.54
CA PHE A 230 6.75 -8.92 -10.92
C PHE A 230 7.57 -10.22 -10.99
N TRP A 231 8.73 -10.27 -10.36
CA TRP A 231 9.58 -11.46 -10.36
C TRP A 231 9.00 -12.63 -9.56
N GLN A 232 8.23 -12.36 -8.49
CA GLN A 232 7.50 -13.40 -7.74
C GLN A 232 6.38 -14.02 -8.59
N GLN A 233 5.60 -13.19 -9.30
CA GLN A 233 4.58 -13.66 -10.24
C GLN A 233 5.22 -14.39 -11.42
N ALA A 234 6.24 -13.83 -12.05
CA ALA A 234 7.03 -14.45 -13.12
C ALA A 234 7.68 -15.76 -12.67
N GLY A 235 8.05 -15.85 -11.40
CA GLY A 235 8.61 -17.05 -10.76
C GLY A 235 7.67 -18.26 -10.76
N ARG A 236 6.37 -18.07 -10.96
CA ARG A 236 5.39 -19.16 -11.13
C ARG A 236 5.55 -19.87 -12.48
N ALA A 237 6.18 -19.22 -13.47
CA ALA A 237 6.52 -19.83 -14.75
C ALA A 237 7.81 -20.67 -14.64
N GLY A 238 7.81 -21.83 -15.28
CA GLY A 238 8.97 -22.73 -15.42
C GLY A 238 8.84 -24.02 -14.64
N ARG A 239 8.71 -25.12 -15.36
CA ARG A 239 8.90 -26.49 -14.85
C ARG A 239 10.37 -26.88 -15.00
N SER A 240 10.85 -27.78 -14.13
CA SER A 240 12.22 -28.30 -14.15
C SER A 240 12.69 -28.59 -15.58
N GLY A 241 13.59 -27.76 -16.13
CA GLY A 241 14.23 -27.94 -17.43
C GLY A 241 13.43 -27.56 -18.67
N ARG A 242 12.20 -27.03 -18.55
CA ARG A 242 11.43 -26.52 -19.70
C ARG A 242 11.44 -24.99 -19.74
N ARG A 243 11.55 -24.47 -20.96
CA ARG A 243 11.39 -23.02 -21.25
C ARG A 243 9.94 -22.61 -21.00
N SER A 244 9.74 -21.45 -20.41
CA SER A 244 8.42 -20.91 -20.07
C SER A 244 8.29 -19.46 -20.54
N THR A 245 7.05 -18.99 -20.64
CA THR A 245 6.76 -17.63 -21.13
C THR A 245 6.12 -16.81 -20.04
N VAL A 246 6.61 -15.57 -19.88
CA VAL A 246 6.00 -14.53 -19.04
C VAL A 246 5.57 -13.38 -19.94
N VAL A 247 4.31 -12.97 -19.86
CA VAL A 247 3.79 -11.85 -20.64
C VAL A 247 3.37 -10.75 -19.68
N LEU A 248 4.02 -9.59 -19.74
CA LEU A 248 3.58 -8.38 -19.06
C LEU A 248 2.75 -7.54 -20.06
N MET A 249 1.48 -7.35 -19.75
CA MET A 249 0.58 -6.50 -20.52
C MET A 249 0.45 -5.15 -19.83
N ALA A 250 0.76 -4.07 -20.56
CA ALA A 250 0.74 -2.72 -20.00
C ALA A 250 -0.67 -2.15 -19.84
N ARG A 251 -0.95 -1.54 -18.70
CA ARG A 251 -2.14 -0.69 -18.51
C ARG A 251 -1.94 0.69 -19.13
N GLU A 252 -3.03 1.40 -19.31
CA GLU A 252 -3.01 2.83 -19.62
C GLU A 252 -2.72 3.66 -18.36
N ASN A 253 -1.47 3.63 -17.91
CA ASN A 253 -0.95 4.49 -16.84
C ASN A 253 0.52 4.83 -17.10
N PRO A 254 1.07 5.90 -16.48
CA PRO A 254 2.42 6.37 -16.78
C PRO A 254 3.49 5.30 -16.59
N LEU A 255 3.45 4.56 -15.49
CA LEU A 255 4.47 3.58 -15.12
C LEU A 255 4.51 2.37 -16.05
N ASP A 256 3.36 1.73 -16.30
CA ASP A 256 3.29 0.54 -17.16
C ASP A 256 3.78 0.88 -18.58
N GLN A 257 3.34 2.04 -19.11
CA GLN A 257 3.74 2.51 -20.44
C GLN A 257 5.23 2.80 -20.53
N TYR A 258 5.79 3.40 -19.50
CA TYR A 258 7.22 3.67 -19.41
C TYR A 258 8.05 2.37 -19.38
N LEU A 259 7.65 1.41 -18.55
CA LEU A 259 8.35 0.13 -18.42
C LEU A 259 8.35 -0.70 -19.70
N VAL A 260 7.28 -0.67 -20.49
CA VAL A 260 7.22 -1.38 -21.78
C VAL A 260 8.13 -0.72 -22.81
N GLN A 261 8.32 0.60 -22.75
CA GLN A 261 9.22 1.35 -23.63
C GLN A 261 10.69 1.27 -23.18
N HIS A 262 10.93 1.01 -21.88
CA HIS A 262 12.26 0.91 -21.25
C HIS A 262 12.45 -0.46 -20.58
N PRO A 263 12.53 -1.56 -21.36
CA PRO A 263 12.62 -2.92 -20.84
C PRO A 263 13.85 -3.16 -19.96
N GLU A 264 14.93 -2.42 -20.18
CA GLU A 264 16.15 -2.47 -19.36
C GLU A 264 15.88 -2.21 -17.88
N LEU A 265 14.85 -1.43 -17.54
CA LEU A 265 14.48 -1.13 -16.16
C LEU A 265 13.91 -2.35 -15.44
N ILE A 266 13.32 -3.30 -16.18
CA ILE A 266 12.82 -4.56 -15.60
C ILE A 266 13.96 -5.55 -15.35
N PHE A 267 14.95 -5.57 -16.26
CA PHE A 267 16.00 -6.61 -16.27
C PHE A 267 17.31 -6.19 -15.61
N SER A 268 17.63 -4.89 -15.64
CA SER A 268 18.93 -4.37 -15.18
C SER A 268 18.83 -3.56 -13.89
N SER A 269 17.61 -3.14 -13.50
CA SER A 269 17.44 -2.42 -12.24
C SER A 269 17.51 -3.37 -11.05
N SER A 270 18.18 -2.93 -10.01
CA SER A 270 18.08 -3.59 -8.70
C SER A 270 16.64 -3.49 -8.17
N VAL A 271 16.19 -4.53 -7.49
CA VAL A 271 14.88 -4.54 -6.83
C VAL A 271 14.78 -3.38 -5.84
N GLU A 272 13.59 -2.85 -5.65
CA GLU A 272 13.32 -1.63 -4.89
C GLU A 272 13.85 -1.69 -3.45
N THR A 273 14.27 -0.53 -2.97
CA THR A 273 14.66 -0.32 -1.57
C THR A 273 13.44 -0.42 -0.68
N THR A 274 13.46 -1.24 0.36
CA THR A 274 12.37 -1.28 1.34
C THR A 274 12.33 0.02 2.15
N VAL A 275 11.20 0.72 2.11
CA VAL A 275 10.96 1.94 2.93
C VAL A 275 10.21 1.54 4.19
N LEU A 276 10.78 1.91 5.34
CA LEU A 276 10.26 1.59 6.65
C LEU A 276 10.53 2.75 7.63
N HIS A 277 9.49 3.29 8.24
CA HIS A 277 9.57 4.40 9.19
C HIS A 277 8.98 4.00 10.55
N PRO A 278 9.66 3.14 11.34
CA PRO A 278 9.14 2.65 12.61
C PRO A 278 9.08 3.72 13.70
N ASP A 279 9.88 4.79 13.59
CA ASP A 279 9.97 5.87 14.58
C ASP A 279 8.90 6.95 14.40
N ASN A 280 7.96 6.77 13.43
CA ASN A 280 6.82 7.65 13.27
C ASN A 280 6.03 7.73 14.58
N PRO A 281 5.86 8.93 15.20
CA PRO A 281 5.19 9.08 16.49
C PRO A 281 3.75 8.57 16.51
N TYR A 282 3.05 8.61 15.37
CA TYR A 282 1.67 8.09 15.22
C TYR A 282 1.61 6.56 15.25
N VAL A 283 2.71 5.89 14.89
CA VAL A 283 2.86 4.43 15.03
C VAL A 283 3.45 4.08 16.39
N MET A 284 4.58 4.69 16.72
CA MET A 284 5.34 4.37 17.94
C MET A 284 4.55 4.66 19.21
N GLY A 285 3.82 5.79 19.27
CA GLY A 285 3.09 6.23 20.47
C GLY A 285 2.07 5.19 20.97
N PRO A 286 1.11 4.74 20.14
CA PRO A 286 0.17 3.68 20.53
C PRO A 286 0.85 2.38 20.95
N HIS A 287 1.94 1.98 20.27
CA HIS A 287 2.71 0.79 20.66
C HIS A 287 3.46 0.94 21.97
N LEU A 288 3.97 2.12 22.30
CA LEU A 288 4.55 2.41 23.62
C LEU A 288 3.50 2.37 24.72
N ALA A 289 2.29 2.85 24.46
CA ALA A 289 1.16 2.70 25.37
C ALA A 289 0.84 1.23 25.65
N ALA A 290 0.79 0.40 24.60
CA ALA A 290 0.61 -1.05 24.71
C ALA A 290 1.77 -1.72 25.48
N ALA A 291 3.02 -1.33 25.19
CA ALA A 291 4.19 -1.81 25.89
C ALA A 291 4.17 -1.45 27.39
N ALA A 292 3.72 -0.22 27.72
CA ALA A 292 3.57 0.21 29.11
C ALA A 292 2.47 -0.53 29.88
N GLN A 293 1.44 -1.02 29.17
CA GLN A 293 0.40 -1.89 29.73
C GLN A 293 0.91 -3.32 29.95
N GLU A 294 1.73 -3.83 29.07
CA GLU A 294 2.37 -5.15 29.20
C GLU A 294 3.36 -5.18 30.38
N ALA A 295 4.23 -4.19 30.45
CA ALA A 295 5.14 -3.94 31.56
C ALA A 295 5.55 -2.46 31.55
N PHE A 296 5.77 -1.82 32.70
CA PHE A 296 6.17 -0.41 32.77
C PHE A 296 7.38 -0.13 31.86
N LEU A 297 7.38 1.03 31.20
CA LEU A 297 8.55 1.51 30.44
C LEU A 297 9.62 2.08 31.36
N GLN A 298 10.87 1.98 30.96
CA GLN A 298 12.04 2.43 31.71
C GLN A 298 13.14 2.90 30.74
N PRO A 299 14.12 3.72 31.18
CA PRO A 299 15.16 4.27 30.30
C PRO A 299 15.94 3.20 29.49
N ALA A 300 16.14 2.00 30.06
CA ALA A 300 16.80 0.89 29.38
C ALA A 300 16.06 0.40 28.12
N ASP A 301 14.78 0.75 27.95
CA ASP A 301 13.99 0.39 26.77
C ASP A 301 14.46 1.15 25.51
N GLU A 302 15.26 2.23 25.65
CA GLU A 302 15.92 2.94 24.54
C GLU A 302 16.76 1.98 23.67
N ALA A 303 17.39 0.98 24.27
CA ALA A 303 18.14 -0.05 23.54
C ALA A 303 17.27 -0.92 22.60
N VAL A 304 15.95 -0.82 22.69
CA VAL A 304 15.00 -1.54 21.85
C VAL A 304 14.25 -0.61 20.90
N TYR A 305 13.84 0.57 21.42
CA TYR A 305 13.01 1.52 20.66
C TYR A 305 13.81 2.61 19.94
N GLY A 306 15.08 2.80 20.29
CA GLY A 306 15.95 3.80 19.69
C GLY A 306 15.80 5.20 20.29
N PRO A 307 16.51 6.20 19.72
CA PRO A 307 16.65 7.54 20.30
C PRO A 307 15.35 8.35 20.32
N SER A 308 14.37 8.00 19.50
CA SER A 308 13.05 8.66 19.46
C SER A 308 12.20 8.37 20.70
N LEU A 309 12.56 7.37 21.53
CA LEU A 309 11.79 6.93 22.69
C LEU A 309 11.45 8.08 23.63
N ALA A 310 12.46 8.82 24.09
CA ALA A 310 12.28 9.88 25.08
C ALA A 310 11.33 11.00 24.61
N GLN A 311 11.37 11.33 23.32
CA GLN A 311 10.49 12.34 22.73
C GLN A 311 9.02 11.88 22.74
N VAL A 312 8.78 10.62 22.32
CA VAL A 312 7.42 10.04 22.24
C VAL A 312 6.86 9.80 23.64
N GLU A 313 7.68 9.32 24.61
CA GLU A 313 7.29 9.18 26.01
C GLU A 313 6.84 10.52 26.61
N SER A 314 7.61 11.59 26.37
CA SER A 314 7.28 12.94 26.84
C SER A 314 5.95 13.43 26.25
N MET A 315 5.66 13.10 24.99
CA MET A 315 4.38 13.40 24.37
C MET A 315 3.24 12.64 25.06
N LEU A 316 3.39 11.33 25.28
CA LEU A 316 2.37 10.48 25.92
C LEU A 316 2.10 10.89 27.38
N VAL A 317 3.11 11.34 28.10
CA VAL A 317 2.95 11.88 29.46
C VAL A 317 2.16 13.19 29.43
N ARG A 318 2.50 14.13 28.52
CA ARG A 318 1.74 15.38 28.35
C ARG A 318 0.26 15.13 27.99
N GLN A 319 0.01 14.14 27.17
CA GLN A 319 -1.34 13.71 26.78
C GLN A 319 -2.08 12.89 27.86
N LYS A 320 -1.43 12.65 29.01
CA LYS A 320 -1.96 11.84 30.13
C LYS A 320 -2.31 10.40 29.74
N VAL A 321 -1.69 9.88 28.67
CA VAL A 321 -1.78 8.48 28.27
C VAL A 321 -0.91 7.62 29.18
N LEU A 322 0.28 8.12 29.51
CA LEU A 322 1.20 7.49 30.46
C LEU A 322 1.36 8.36 31.71
N ARG A 323 1.65 7.71 32.83
CA ARG A 323 1.95 8.35 34.12
C ARG A 323 3.36 7.98 34.56
N GLN A 324 4.17 9.01 34.83
CA GLN A 324 5.52 8.85 35.36
C GLN A 324 5.52 8.64 36.88
N ARG A 325 6.30 7.66 37.35
CA ARG A 325 6.64 7.43 38.76
C ARG A 325 8.12 7.10 38.87
N GLY A 326 8.93 8.06 39.31
CA GLY A 326 10.38 7.96 39.22
C GLY A 326 10.84 7.91 37.79
N GLU A 327 11.65 6.91 37.44
CA GLU A 327 12.12 6.66 36.05
C GLU A 327 11.20 5.76 35.25
N ARG A 328 10.05 5.35 35.80
CA ARG A 328 9.14 4.38 35.17
C ARG A 328 7.89 5.06 34.67
N LEU A 329 7.39 4.59 33.51
CA LEU A 329 6.14 5.03 32.90
C LEU A 329 5.12 3.90 32.90
N TYR A 330 3.91 4.24 33.29
CA TYR A 330 2.80 3.30 33.48
C TYR A 330 1.61 3.69 32.63
N TRP A 331 0.92 2.69 32.08
CA TRP A 331 -0.41 2.85 31.47
C TRP A 331 -1.42 3.31 32.52
N THR A 332 -2.33 4.22 32.15
CA THR A 332 -3.23 4.87 33.14
C THR A 332 -4.70 4.54 32.96
N ARG A 333 -5.07 3.93 31.85
CA ARG A 333 -6.48 3.68 31.51
C ARG A 333 -6.87 2.24 31.84
N LEU A 334 -8.21 1.96 31.86
CA LEU A 334 -8.76 0.63 32.13
C LEU A 334 -8.92 -0.22 30.86
N ASP A 335 -8.99 0.43 29.70
CA ASP A 335 -9.10 -0.19 28.38
C ASP A 335 -7.79 -0.88 27.99
N ARG A 336 -7.88 -1.71 26.97
CA ARG A 336 -6.70 -2.36 26.40
C ARG A 336 -6.08 -1.47 25.34
N ALA A 337 -4.85 -1.03 25.57
CA ALA A 337 -4.13 -0.16 24.65
C ALA A 337 -4.01 -0.75 23.21
N VAL A 338 -3.91 -2.07 23.10
CA VAL A 338 -3.81 -2.76 21.79
C VAL A 338 -5.09 -2.68 20.96
N ASP A 339 -6.24 -2.42 21.58
CA ASP A 339 -7.52 -2.38 20.84
C ASP A 339 -7.65 -1.10 19.99
N ALA A 340 -6.91 -0.05 20.35
CA ALA A 340 -6.82 1.19 19.58
C ALA A 340 -5.83 1.12 18.39
N ILE A 341 -5.17 -0.01 18.16
CA ILE A 341 -4.16 -0.17 17.12
C ILE A 341 -4.68 -1.13 16.04
N ASP A 342 -4.78 -0.63 14.82
CA ASP A 342 -4.86 -1.45 13.60
C ASP A 342 -3.49 -1.46 12.93
N LEU A 343 -2.95 -2.65 12.66
CA LEU A 343 -1.62 -2.78 12.05
C LEU A 343 -1.56 -2.28 10.59
N ARG A 344 -2.71 -2.04 9.95
CA ARG A 344 -2.81 -1.66 8.53
C ARG A 344 -3.21 -0.21 8.31
N SER A 345 -3.54 0.51 9.38
CA SER A 345 -3.92 1.92 9.33
C SER A 345 -3.16 2.77 10.35
N MET A 346 -3.09 4.08 10.12
CA MET A 346 -2.34 5.03 10.98
C MET A 346 -3.18 5.61 12.11
N GLY A 347 -4.36 5.11 12.37
CA GLY A 347 -5.09 5.64 13.50
C GLY A 347 -6.58 5.41 13.54
N GLY A 348 -7.07 5.41 14.75
CA GLY A 348 -8.48 5.52 15.09
C GLY A 348 -9.30 4.27 14.87
N HIS A 349 -10.48 4.29 15.43
CA HIS A 349 -11.54 3.35 15.07
C HIS A 349 -11.99 3.67 13.64
N GLY A 350 -12.11 2.65 12.78
CA GLY A 350 -12.76 2.83 11.49
C GLY A 350 -14.20 3.32 11.65
N VAL A 351 -14.79 3.76 10.57
CA VAL A 351 -16.19 4.16 10.50
C VAL A 351 -17.02 2.92 10.15
N ASP A 352 -17.90 2.54 11.04
CA ASP A 352 -18.82 1.43 10.83
C ASP A 352 -19.92 1.84 9.84
N VAL A 353 -20.08 1.06 8.77
CA VAL A 353 -21.17 1.23 7.80
C VAL A 353 -22.33 0.35 8.26
N ILE A 354 -23.42 0.96 8.69
CA ILE A 354 -24.54 0.30 9.38
C ILE A 354 -25.78 0.37 8.50
N ASP A 355 -26.38 -0.80 8.22
CA ASP A 355 -27.68 -0.87 7.57
C ASP A 355 -28.75 -0.23 8.49
N SER A 356 -29.35 0.86 8.04
CA SER A 356 -30.33 1.66 8.78
C SER A 356 -31.61 0.89 9.13
N LEU A 357 -31.95 -0.15 8.35
CA LEU A 357 -33.15 -0.96 8.56
C LEU A 357 -32.92 -2.07 9.59
N THR A 358 -31.74 -2.71 9.57
CA THR A 358 -31.47 -3.90 10.41
C THR A 358 -30.55 -3.61 11.59
N GLY A 359 -29.87 -2.47 11.62
CA GLY A 359 -28.84 -2.15 12.60
C GLY A 359 -27.56 -2.98 12.48
N ARG A 360 -27.42 -3.77 11.40
CA ARG A 360 -26.25 -4.63 11.18
C ARG A 360 -25.10 -3.84 10.56
N VAL A 361 -23.88 -4.07 11.05
CA VAL A 361 -22.67 -3.57 10.39
C VAL A 361 -22.46 -4.31 9.06
N VAL A 362 -22.49 -3.58 7.96
CA VAL A 362 -22.26 -4.06 6.59
C VAL A 362 -20.76 -4.13 6.31
N GLY A 363 -20.02 -3.11 6.73
CA GLY A 363 -18.58 -3.01 6.50
C GLY A 363 -17.96 -1.95 7.41
N VAL A 364 -16.65 -1.78 7.27
CA VAL A 364 -15.88 -0.74 7.99
C VAL A 364 -15.04 0.01 6.98
N VAL A 365 -15.00 1.32 7.08
CA VAL A 365 -14.18 2.22 6.25
C VAL A 365 -13.12 2.86 7.12
N ASP A 366 -11.90 2.98 6.60
CA ASP A 366 -10.84 3.71 7.30
C ASP A 366 -11.26 5.17 7.54
N GLN A 367 -10.97 5.69 8.75
CA GLN A 367 -11.34 7.06 9.13
C GLN A 367 -10.81 8.11 8.15
N ALA A 368 -9.60 7.93 7.63
CA ALA A 368 -9.00 8.88 6.69
C ALA A 368 -9.67 8.88 5.31
N ALA A 369 -10.35 7.80 4.95
CA ALA A 369 -11.08 7.66 3.70
C ALA A 369 -12.59 7.92 3.83
N ALA A 370 -13.11 8.00 5.06
CA ALA A 370 -14.54 8.00 5.33
C ALA A 370 -15.28 9.15 4.65
N ASP A 371 -14.78 10.37 4.75
CA ASP A 371 -15.40 11.56 4.13
C ASP A 371 -15.56 11.44 2.62
N ARG A 372 -14.65 10.70 1.97
CA ARG A 372 -14.68 10.50 0.52
C ARG A 372 -15.51 9.27 0.11
N THR A 373 -15.72 8.34 1.04
CA THR A 373 -16.32 7.03 0.74
C THR A 373 -17.76 6.90 1.23
N VAL A 374 -18.07 7.52 2.38
CA VAL A 374 -19.37 7.37 3.04
C VAL A 374 -20.00 8.74 3.40
N HIS A 375 -19.71 9.78 2.62
CA HIS A 375 -20.44 11.05 2.75
C HIS A 375 -21.94 10.86 2.46
N PRO A 376 -22.82 11.73 2.95
CA PRO A 376 -24.25 11.67 2.63
C PRO A 376 -24.49 11.64 1.12
N GLY A 377 -25.32 10.71 0.65
CA GLY A 377 -25.61 10.48 -0.76
C GLY A 377 -24.56 9.69 -1.53
N ALA A 378 -23.48 9.24 -0.91
CA ALA A 378 -22.50 8.34 -1.54
C ALA A 378 -23.11 6.97 -1.85
N VAL A 379 -22.67 6.35 -2.94
CA VAL A 379 -22.94 4.94 -3.24
C VAL A 379 -21.76 4.11 -2.76
N TYR A 380 -21.97 3.38 -1.67
CA TYR A 380 -20.98 2.48 -1.09
C TYR A 380 -21.16 1.08 -1.65
N LEU A 381 -20.11 0.54 -2.27
CA LEU A 381 -20.12 -0.80 -2.85
C LEU A 381 -19.53 -1.81 -1.85
N HIS A 382 -20.31 -2.81 -1.44
CA HIS A 382 -19.86 -3.88 -0.55
C HIS A 382 -20.32 -5.25 -1.01
N GLN A 383 -19.38 -6.16 -1.29
CA GLN A 383 -19.63 -7.53 -1.75
C GLN A 383 -20.55 -7.65 -2.99
N GLY A 384 -20.50 -6.66 -3.88
CA GLY A 384 -21.34 -6.60 -5.09
C GLY A 384 -22.70 -5.92 -4.87
N ASP A 385 -23.09 -5.64 -3.63
CA ASP A 385 -24.29 -4.88 -3.30
C ASP A 385 -23.99 -3.37 -3.27
N GLN A 386 -24.90 -2.57 -3.78
CA GLN A 386 -24.86 -1.12 -3.68
C GLN A 386 -25.65 -0.65 -2.46
N TRP A 387 -25.07 0.29 -1.74
CA TRP A 387 -25.62 0.87 -0.53
C TRP A 387 -25.58 2.39 -0.66
N LEU A 388 -26.73 3.04 -0.56
CA LEU A 388 -26.82 4.49 -0.53
C LEU A 388 -26.63 4.99 0.90
N VAL A 389 -25.75 5.97 1.08
CA VAL A 389 -25.47 6.57 2.39
C VAL A 389 -26.54 7.61 2.71
N ASP A 390 -27.32 7.37 3.76
CA ASP A 390 -28.35 8.28 4.27
C ASP A 390 -27.72 9.40 5.12
N GLU A 391 -26.84 8.97 6.05
CA GLU A 391 -26.26 9.88 7.04
C GLU A 391 -24.84 9.41 7.41
N TYR A 392 -23.94 10.37 7.57
CA TYR A 392 -22.59 10.14 8.08
C TYR A 392 -22.42 10.89 9.41
N ARG A 393 -22.04 10.17 10.46
CA ARG A 393 -21.84 10.65 11.83
C ARG A 393 -20.40 10.48 12.27
N PRO A 394 -19.50 11.40 11.91
CA PRO A 394 -18.06 11.25 12.20
C PRO A 394 -17.75 11.13 13.70
N GLN A 395 -18.49 11.82 14.59
CA GLN A 395 -18.30 11.77 16.04
C GLN A 395 -18.70 10.42 16.66
N GLU A 396 -19.64 9.71 16.02
CA GLU A 396 -20.09 8.38 16.43
C GLU A 396 -19.32 7.26 15.70
N HIS A 397 -18.40 7.61 14.79
CA HIS A 397 -17.68 6.70 13.91
C HIS A 397 -18.61 5.75 13.15
N CYS A 398 -19.71 6.25 12.62
CA CYS A 398 -20.65 5.44 11.84
C CYS A 398 -21.26 6.19 10.66
N ALA A 399 -21.64 5.42 9.64
CA ALA A 399 -22.46 5.87 8.52
C ALA A 399 -23.69 4.95 8.40
N LEU A 400 -24.86 5.54 8.25
CA LEU A 400 -26.12 4.82 8.05
C LEU A 400 -26.37 4.65 6.57
N VAL A 401 -26.67 3.45 6.14
CA VAL A 401 -26.88 3.11 4.72
C VAL A 401 -28.13 2.26 4.54
N HIS A 402 -28.70 2.28 3.35
CA HIS A 402 -29.71 1.32 2.92
C HIS A 402 -29.37 0.74 1.54
N ARG A 403 -29.87 -0.47 1.23
CA ARG A 403 -29.69 -1.05 -0.10
C ARG A 403 -30.51 -0.28 -1.12
N ASP A 404 -29.86 0.12 -2.20
CA ASP A 404 -30.50 0.76 -3.36
C ASP A 404 -29.71 0.45 -4.62
N LEU A 405 -30.37 0.58 -5.78
CA LEU A 405 -29.77 0.47 -7.11
C LEU A 405 -30.06 1.78 -7.87
N PRO A 406 -29.36 2.87 -7.52
CA PRO A 406 -29.70 4.20 -8.02
C PRO A 406 -29.34 4.42 -9.49
N GLY A 407 -28.63 3.46 -10.13
CA GLY A 407 -28.20 3.55 -11.53
C GLY A 407 -27.05 4.55 -11.75
N PHE A 408 -26.46 5.04 -10.67
CA PHE A 408 -25.28 5.92 -10.70
C PHE A 408 -24.26 5.50 -9.63
N TRP A 409 -23.03 5.86 -9.85
CA TRP A 409 -21.99 5.86 -8.82
C TRP A 409 -21.56 7.28 -8.47
N THR A 410 -20.89 7.46 -7.33
CA THR A 410 -20.52 8.78 -6.82
C THR A 410 -19.02 9.00 -6.84
N MET A 411 -18.58 10.17 -7.29
CA MET A 411 -17.19 10.62 -7.31
C MET A 411 -17.03 11.86 -6.42
N PRO A 412 -16.34 11.76 -5.27
CA PRO A 412 -16.17 12.92 -4.39
C PRO A 412 -15.29 13.98 -5.04
N GLN A 413 -15.66 15.25 -4.83
CA GLN A 413 -14.87 16.42 -5.19
C GLN A 413 -14.28 17.01 -3.91
N SER A 414 -12.98 17.19 -3.86
CA SER A 414 -12.28 17.71 -2.68
C SER A 414 -11.29 18.79 -3.06
N ALA A 415 -11.13 19.76 -2.17
CA ALA A 415 -10.04 20.73 -2.21
C ALA A 415 -9.00 20.37 -1.17
N SER A 416 -7.74 20.59 -1.53
CA SER A 416 -6.61 20.39 -0.62
C SER A 416 -5.69 21.60 -0.68
N SER A 417 -5.15 21.97 0.48
CA SER A 417 -4.09 22.99 0.60
C SER A 417 -2.96 22.45 1.43
N VAL A 418 -1.77 22.95 1.19
CA VAL A 418 -0.55 22.53 1.86
C VAL A 418 0.18 23.74 2.46
N ARG A 419 0.81 23.52 3.62
CA ARG A 419 1.70 24.46 4.29
C ARG A 419 2.98 23.73 4.71
N ILE A 420 4.13 24.35 4.50
CA ILE A 420 5.41 23.80 4.95
C ILE A 420 5.56 24.10 6.44
N VAL A 421 5.64 23.04 7.26
CA VAL A 421 5.81 23.16 8.73
C VAL A 421 7.28 23.23 9.10
N ARG A 422 8.09 22.39 8.45
CA ARG A 422 9.54 22.30 8.71
C ARG A 422 10.23 21.74 7.48
N GLU A 423 11.32 22.37 7.09
CA GLU A 423 12.24 21.86 6.08
C GLU A 423 13.36 21.09 6.78
N ASP A 424 13.56 19.85 6.37
CA ASP A 424 14.58 18.97 6.95
C ASP A 424 15.85 18.94 6.09
N ALA A 425 15.70 19.01 4.77
CA ALA A 425 16.81 19.07 3.83
C ALA A 425 16.40 19.81 2.54
N ARG A 426 17.41 20.43 1.88
CA ARG A 426 17.27 21.13 0.61
C ARG A 426 18.49 20.90 -0.26
N GLN A 427 18.29 20.79 -1.56
CA GLN A 427 19.36 20.76 -2.55
C GLN A 427 19.00 21.58 -3.79
N PRO A 428 19.98 22.20 -4.47
CA PRO A 428 19.78 22.88 -5.73
C PRO A 428 19.19 21.91 -6.77
N PHE A 429 18.27 22.40 -7.60
CA PHE A 429 17.66 21.61 -8.66
C PHE A 429 17.40 22.50 -9.89
N GLY A 430 18.25 22.40 -10.90
CA GLY A 430 18.23 23.32 -12.02
C GLY A 430 18.30 24.78 -11.55
N PRO A 431 17.43 25.67 -12.07
CA PRO A 431 17.36 27.08 -11.62
C PRO A 431 16.62 27.27 -10.27
N GLY A 432 15.96 26.24 -9.77
CA GLY A 432 15.24 26.23 -8.50
C GLY A 432 15.88 25.34 -7.45
N TYR A 433 15.06 24.67 -6.65
CA TYR A 433 15.50 23.71 -5.65
C TYR A 433 14.44 22.64 -5.38
N VAL A 434 14.89 21.51 -4.85
CA VAL A 434 14.03 20.51 -4.24
C VAL A 434 14.32 20.43 -2.75
N ALA A 435 13.29 20.27 -1.94
CA ALA A 435 13.41 20.13 -0.50
C ALA A 435 12.48 19.06 0.04
N THR A 436 12.75 18.59 1.25
CA THR A 436 11.92 17.62 1.96
C THR A 436 11.76 18.01 3.42
N GLY A 437 10.66 17.56 4.04
CA GLY A 437 10.39 17.85 5.43
C GLY A 437 8.96 17.55 5.82
N GLN A 438 8.48 18.25 6.84
CA GLN A 438 7.11 18.13 7.33
C GLN A 438 6.21 19.17 6.68
N VAL A 439 5.08 18.69 6.17
CA VAL A 439 4.01 19.52 5.61
C VAL A 439 2.71 19.28 6.36
N GLU A 440 1.91 20.32 6.48
CA GLU A 440 0.54 20.26 6.97
C GLU A 440 -0.41 20.34 5.79
N LEU A 441 -1.21 19.31 5.65
CA LEU A 441 -2.19 19.16 4.60
C LEU A 441 -3.58 19.38 5.18
N THR A 442 -4.34 20.33 4.63
CA THR A 442 -5.75 20.50 4.94
C THR A 442 -6.58 20.08 3.73
N SER A 443 -7.52 19.17 3.94
CA SER A 443 -8.42 18.66 2.89
C SER A 443 -9.87 18.76 3.32
N GLN A 444 -10.76 19.01 2.36
CA GLN A 444 -12.20 19.09 2.58
C GLN A 444 -12.94 18.52 1.38
N VAL A 445 -13.94 17.69 1.62
CA VAL A 445 -14.87 17.24 0.58
C VAL A 445 -15.93 18.33 0.41
N LEU A 446 -15.96 18.92 -0.78
CA LEU A 446 -16.85 20.04 -1.13
C LEU A 446 -18.15 19.60 -1.78
N GLY A 447 -18.17 18.38 -2.32
CA GLY A 447 -19.31 17.83 -3.03
C GLY A 447 -18.97 16.52 -3.71
N TYR A 448 -19.87 16.08 -4.55
CA TYR A 448 -19.66 14.89 -5.38
C TYR A 448 -20.39 14.97 -6.71
N LEU A 449 -19.86 14.27 -7.71
CA LEU A 449 -20.50 14.03 -9.00
C LEU A 449 -21.29 12.74 -8.95
N ARG A 450 -22.52 12.73 -9.48
CA ARG A 450 -23.23 11.51 -9.84
C ARG A 450 -22.90 11.17 -11.29
N ARG A 451 -22.47 9.94 -11.51
CA ARG A 451 -22.11 9.44 -12.84
C ARG A 451 -22.94 8.22 -13.18
N ASP A 452 -23.44 8.18 -14.40
CA ASP A 452 -24.16 7.03 -14.92
C ASP A 452 -23.32 5.74 -14.80
N GLU A 453 -23.95 4.66 -14.35
CA GLU A 453 -23.23 3.40 -14.09
C GLU A 453 -22.74 2.72 -15.37
N ILE A 454 -23.41 2.94 -16.51
CA ILE A 454 -23.12 2.30 -17.80
C ILE A 454 -22.28 3.24 -18.68
N THR A 455 -22.74 4.48 -18.89
CA THR A 455 -22.11 5.42 -19.82
C THR A 455 -20.99 6.24 -19.18
N ASN A 456 -20.93 6.25 -17.84
CA ASN A 456 -19.99 7.07 -17.06
C ASN A 456 -20.18 8.61 -17.26
N GLU A 457 -21.27 9.02 -17.89
CA GLU A 457 -21.61 10.43 -18.06
C GLU A 457 -21.95 11.08 -16.73
N VAL A 458 -21.59 12.35 -16.57
CA VAL A 458 -21.93 13.12 -15.36
C VAL A 458 -23.39 13.54 -15.44
N TRP A 459 -24.22 13.09 -14.48
CA TRP A 459 -25.60 13.55 -14.36
C TRP A 459 -25.69 14.94 -13.76
N ASP A 460 -25.03 15.13 -12.62
CA ASP A 460 -24.98 16.40 -11.90
C ASP A 460 -23.85 16.47 -10.88
N SER A 461 -23.74 17.63 -10.21
CA SER A 461 -22.82 17.88 -9.11
C SER A 461 -23.60 18.36 -7.90
N ILE A 462 -23.38 17.70 -6.76
CA ILE A 462 -24.06 18.01 -5.50
C ILE A 462 -23.03 18.55 -4.51
N ALA A 463 -23.29 19.76 -4.01
CA ALA A 463 -22.45 20.38 -2.98
C ALA A 463 -22.69 19.72 -1.61
N LEU A 464 -21.63 19.57 -0.85
CA LEU A 464 -21.66 19.09 0.54
C LEU A 464 -21.07 20.13 1.48
N THR A 465 -21.55 20.12 2.71
CA THR A 465 -20.96 20.90 3.81
C THR A 465 -20.32 19.90 4.76
N MET A 466 -19.04 19.61 4.55
CA MET A 466 -18.26 18.69 5.37
C MET A 466 -17.15 19.46 6.10
N ASP A 467 -16.72 18.97 7.25
CA ASP A 467 -15.62 19.56 7.99
C ASP A 467 -14.30 19.40 7.22
N SER A 468 -13.37 20.33 7.41
CA SER A 468 -12.02 20.20 6.90
C SER A 468 -11.17 19.37 7.86
N HIS A 469 -10.30 18.52 7.31
CA HIS A 469 -9.38 17.70 8.07
C HIS A 469 -7.94 18.14 7.80
N THR A 470 -7.19 18.28 8.88
CA THR A 470 -5.78 18.67 8.81
C THR A 470 -4.93 17.53 9.33
N MET A 471 -3.89 17.17 8.56
CA MET A 471 -2.89 16.20 8.98
C MET A 471 -1.47 16.73 8.73
N THR A 472 -0.55 16.39 9.62
CA THR A 472 0.89 16.62 9.40
C THR A 472 1.50 15.34 8.83
N THR A 473 2.26 15.47 7.73
CA THR A 473 2.87 14.34 7.04
C THR A 473 4.25 14.71 6.47
N SER A 474 4.97 13.73 5.92
CA SER A 474 6.21 13.96 5.18
C SER A 474 5.91 14.38 3.75
N GLY A 475 6.66 15.35 3.23
CA GLY A 475 6.56 15.81 1.86
C GLY A 475 7.90 16.12 1.22
N THR A 476 7.92 16.05 -0.10
CA THR A 476 9.02 16.54 -0.96
C THR A 476 8.42 17.53 -1.93
N TRP A 477 9.10 18.66 -2.13
CA TRP A 477 8.57 19.72 -2.99
C TRP A 477 9.66 20.34 -3.86
N TRP A 478 9.27 20.66 -5.09
CA TRP A 478 10.07 21.39 -6.06
C TRP A 478 9.57 22.83 -6.13
N VAL A 479 10.52 23.77 -6.11
CA VAL A 479 10.23 25.21 -6.22
C VAL A 479 10.80 25.73 -7.53
N ILE A 480 9.92 26.28 -8.35
CA ILE A 480 10.23 26.84 -9.67
C ILE A 480 10.22 28.36 -9.54
N PRO A 481 11.37 29.04 -9.69
CA PRO A 481 11.45 30.49 -9.60
C PRO A 481 10.68 31.22 -10.70
N ASP A 482 10.14 32.41 -10.39
CA ASP A 482 9.38 33.22 -11.34
C ASP A 482 10.17 33.53 -12.62
N GLY A 483 11.51 33.73 -12.53
CA GLY A 483 12.35 33.94 -13.70
C GLY A 483 12.31 32.82 -14.74
N VAL A 484 12.12 31.57 -14.31
CA VAL A 484 11.93 30.42 -15.21
C VAL A 484 10.55 30.47 -15.86
N VAL A 485 9.53 30.81 -15.09
CA VAL A 485 8.15 30.96 -15.59
C VAL A 485 8.08 32.04 -16.67
N ASP A 486 8.77 33.17 -16.43
CA ASP A 486 8.87 34.28 -17.37
C ASP A 486 9.62 33.89 -18.66
N GLU A 487 10.77 33.17 -18.53
CA GLU A 487 11.55 32.68 -19.68
C GLU A 487 10.75 31.71 -20.56
N LEU A 488 9.89 30.87 -19.94
CA LEU A 488 9.02 29.93 -20.65
C LEU A 488 7.76 30.62 -21.22
N GLY A 489 7.48 31.88 -20.85
CA GLY A 489 6.32 32.63 -21.30
C GLY A 489 4.99 32.03 -20.84
N LEU A 490 4.98 31.41 -19.67
CA LEU A 490 3.77 30.80 -19.10
C LEU A 490 2.93 31.84 -18.37
N ASP A 491 1.69 32.02 -18.80
CA ASP A 491 0.70 32.76 -18.02
C ASP A 491 0.22 31.91 -16.80
N ALA A 492 -0.54 32.56 -15.91
CA ALA A 492 -0.99 31.90 -14.68
C ALA A 492 -1.85 30.63 -14.92
N VAL A 493 -2.61 30.58 -16.03
CA VAL A 493 -3.48 29.46 -16.37
C VAL A 493 -2.65 28.28 -16.88
N LYS A 494 -1.73 28.55 -17.79
CA LYS A 494 -0.80 27.54 -18.32
C LYS A 494 0.11 27.00 -17.21
N LEU A 495 0.64 27.89 -16.36
CA LEU A 495 1.48 27.48 -15.23
C LEU A 495 0.72 26.56 -14.26
N ALA A 496 -0.54 26.91 -13.93
CA ALA A 496 -1.38 26.06 -13.09
C ALA A 496 -1.61 24.68 -13.71
N GLY A 497 -1.93 24.65 -15.02
CA GLY A 497 -2.15 23.40 -15.76
C GLY A 497 -0.90 22.55 -15.91
N ALA A 498 0.24 23.17 -16.16
CA ALA A 498 1.55 22.52 -16.25
C ALA A 498 1.96 21.90 -14.90
N ALA A 499 1.96 22.70 -13.83
CA ALA A 499 2.32 22.21 -12.50
C ALA A 499 1.43 21.04 -12.04
N HIS A 500 0.11 21.11 -12.32
CA HIS A 500 -0.83 20.04 -12.03
C HIS A 500 -0.57 18.78 -12.88
N GLY A 501 -0.22 18.93 -14.17
CA GLY A 501 0.15 17.83 -15.03
C GLY A 501 1.43 17.12 -14.57
N VAL A 502 2.46 17.91 -14.20
CA VAL A 502 3.71 17.39 -13.64
C VAL A 502 3.48 16.67 -12.32
N GLU A 503 2.67 17.24 -11.41
CA GLU A 503 2.29 16.59 -10.15
C GLU A 503 1.72 15.19 -10.38
N HIS A 504 0.74 15.06 -11.27
CA HIS A 504 0.12 13.77 -11.58
C HIS A 504 1.10 12.77 -12.19
N ALA A 505 1.95 13.22 -13.13
CA ALA A 505 2.96 12.39 -13.75
C ALA A 505 3.99 11.93 -12.72
N ALA A 506 4.48 12.83 -11.86
CA ALA A 506 5.45 12.52 -10.83
C ALA A 506 4.93 11.51 -9.81
N ILE A 507 3.66 11.64 -9.35
CA ILE A 507 2.99 10.62 -8.52
C ILE A 507 2.92 9.29 -9.26
N GLY A 508 2.60 9.31 -10.56
CA GLY A 508 2.51 8.11 -11.39
C GLY A 508 3.84 7.39 -11.57
N MET A 509 4.95 8.12 -11.58
CA MET A 509 6.30 7.58 -11.80
C MET A 509 7.04 7.21 -10.51
N LEU A 510 6.65 7.75 -9.35
CA LEU A 510 7.30 7.48 -8.06
C LEU A 510 7.42 5.98 -7.74
N PRO A 511 6.41 5.12 -8.00
CA PRO A 511 6.51 3.68 -7.70
C PRO A 511 7.64 2.94 -8.43
N MET A 512 8.23 3.52 -9.45
CA MET A 512 9.43 2.97 -10.11
C MET A 512 10.68 3.10 -9.23
N LEU A 513 10.75 4.14 -8.43
CA LEU A 513 11.93 4.51 -7.63
C LEU A 513 11.80 4.10 -6.16
N VAL A 514 10.58 4.17 -5.66
CA VAL A 514 10.24 3.94 -4.26
C VAL A 514 9.10 2.92 -4.20
N PRO A 515 9.17 1.88 -3.36
CA PRO A 515 8.19 0.79 -3.32
C PRO A 515 6.86 1.21 -2.66
N CYS A 516 6.20 2.18 -3.24
CA CYS A 516 4.87 2.66 -2.84
C CYS A 516 3.81 2.29 -3.90
N ASP A 517 2.56 2.32 -3.50
CA ASP A 517 1.44 2.41 -4.43
C ASP A 517 1.14 3.90 -4.73
N ARG A 518 0.64 4.21 -5.92
CA ARG A 518 0.18 5.57 -6.21
C ARG A 518 -0.87 6.10 -5.23
N TRP A 519 -1.53 5.20 -4.49
CA TRP A 519 -2.50 5.53 -3.46
C TRP A 519 -1.87 5.87 -2.11
N ASP A 520 -0.60 5.51 -1.90
CA ASP A 520 0.14 5.80 -0.67
C ASP A 520 0.60 7.26 -0.59
N VAL A 521 0.62 7.97 -1.72
CA VAL A 521 1.09 9.36 -1.84
C VAL A 521 0.01 10.24 -2.44
N GLY A 522 0.07 11.52 -2.17
CA GLY A 522 -0.76 12.56 -2.76
C GLY A 522 0.09 13.73 -3.24
N GLY A 523 -0.53 14.70 -3.88
CA GLY A 523 0.15 15.91 -4.31
C GLY A 523 -0.74 17.14 -4.22
N VAL A 524 -0.09 18.28 -4.19
CA VAL A 524 -0.68 19.62 -4.31
C VAL A 524 0.27 20.47 -5.11
N SER A 525 -0.21 21.04 -6.21
CA SER A 525 0.53 22.02 -7.01
C SER A 525 -0.12 23.38 -6.92
N THR A 526 0.69 24.43 -6.89
CA THR A 526 0.22 25.82 -6.84
C THR A 526 1.16 26.72 -7.59
N THR A 527 0.60 27.76 -8.24
CA THR A 527 1.39 28.77 -8.94
C THR A 527 2.18 29.68 -8.01
N SER A 528 1.77 29.78 -6.73
CA SER A 528 2.48 30.52 -5.70
C SER A 528 2.12 29.96 -4.32
N LEU A 529 3.04 29.24 -3.69
CA LEU A 529 2.88 28.79 -2.30
C LEU A 529 3.35 29.90 -1.37
N PRO A 530 2.56 30.33 -0.39
CA PRO A 530 2.95 31.42 0.53
C PRO A 530 4.29 31.18 1.25
N ASP A 531 4.60 29.91 1.57
CA ASP A 531 5.82 29.55 2.30
C ASP A 531 7.09 29.66 1.43
N THR A 532 6.99 29.55 0.11
CA THR A 532 8.10 29.62 -0.84
C THR A 532 8.11 30.90 -1.68
N GLY A 533 6.95 31.54 -1.82
CA GLY A 533 6.74 32.71 -2.67
C GLY A 533 6.79 32.43 -4.18
N ALA A 534 6.77 31.17 -4.61
CA ALA A 534 6.96 30.74 -6.00
C ALA A 534 6.08 29.54 -6.36
N CYS A 535 6.05 29.19 -7.64
CA CYS A 535 5.39 27.98 -8.11
C CYS A 535 6.00 26.77 -7.41
N THR A 536 5.14 25.95 -6.79
CA THR A 536 5.58 24.82 -5.97
C THR A 536 4.74 23.60 -6.25
N ILE A 537 5.41 22.47 -6.48
CA ILE A 537 4.80 21.15 -6.63
C ILE A 537 5.20 20.34 -5.41
N VAL A 538 4.23 19.95 -4.59
CA VAL A 538 4.43 19.18 -3.36
C VAL A 538 3.89 17.76 -3.57
N ILE A 539 4.71 16.75 -3.32
CA ILE A 539 4.27 15.36 -3.23
C ILE A 539 4.48 14.90 -1.80
N HIS A 540 3.44 14.35 -1.20
CA HIS A 540 3.41 14.02 0.21
C HIS A 540 2.92 12.60 0.45
N ASP A 541 3.30 12.03 1.58
CA ASP A 541 2.75 10.76 2.03
C ASP A 541 1.26 10.92 2.39
N GLY A 542 0.45 9.92 2.07
CA GLY A 542 -0.99 9.92 2.35
C GLY A 542 -1.36 9.61 3.80
N GLN A 543 -0.37 9.48 4.69
CA GLN A 543 -0.53 9.02 6.06
C GLN A 543 0.04 10.04 7.06
N SER A 544 -0.60 10.17 8.23
CA SER A 544 -0.13 11.04 9.31
C SER A 544 1.28 10.69 9.75
N GLY A 545 2.15 11.69 9.89
CA GLY A 545 3.56 11.51 10.24
C GLY A 545 4.43 10.94 9.13
N GLY A 546 3.85 10.56 8.00
CA GLY A 546 4.53 10.01 6.83
C GLY A 546 4.90 8.53 6.95
N ALA A 547 4.87 7.84 5.83
CA ALA A 547 5.34 6.46 5.67
C ALA A 547 6.81 6.39 5.20
N GLY A 548 7.40 7.54 4.83
CA GLY A 548 8.77 7.69 4.37
C GLY A 548 8.93 7.65 2.84
N PHE A 549 7.85 7.56 2.07
CA PHE A 549 7.91 7.46 0.61
C PHE A 549 8.34 8.77 -0.04
N ALA A 550 7.77 9.90 0.38
CA ALA A 550 8.15 11.21 -0.13
C ALA A 550 9.64 11.52 0.16
N ALA A 551 10.11 11.25 1.37
CA ALA A 551 11.51 11.44 1.75
C ALA A 551 12.45 10.53 0.94
N ALA A 552 12.10 9.26 0.71
CA ALA A 552 12.85 8.36 -0.16
C ALA A 552 12.87 8.82 -1.63
N GLY A 553 11.81 9.51 -2.07
CA GLY A 553 11.74 10.18 -3.36
C GLY A 553 12.71 11.36 -3.46
N TYR A 554 12.89 12.14 -2.37
CA TYR A 554 13.85 13.23 -2.31
C TYR A 554 15.29 12.75 -2.53
N ASP A 555 15.68 11.63 -1.96
CA ASP A 555 17.02 11.06 -2.13
C ASP A 555 17.30 10.69 -3.60
N ARG A 556 16.27 10.59 -4.42
CA ARG A 556 16.32 10.25 -5.86
C ARG A 556 15.67 11.33 -6.73
N ALA A 557 15.60 12.56 -6.26
CA ALA A 557 14.82 13.63 -6.88
C ALA A 557 15.21 13.89 -8.35
N GLU A 558 16.48 13.81 -8.69
CA GLU A 558 16.97 13.99 -10.06
C GLU A 558 16.46 12.87 -10.98
N GLN A 559 16.58 11.61 -10.55
CA GLN A 559 16.07 10.46 -11.29
C GLN A 559 14.55 10.52 -11.42
N TRP A 560 13.86 10.90 -10.35
CA TRP A 560 12.40 11.03 -10.34
C TRP A 560 11.92 12.07 -11.37
N TRP A 561 12.53 13.24 -11.35
CA TRP A 561 12.18 14.30 -12.30
C TRP A 561 12.49 13.91 -13.74
N HIS A 562 13.68 13.34 -13.98
CA HIS A 562 14.10 12.91 -15.31
C HIS A 562 13.14 11.86 -15.91
N THR A 563 12.76 10.85 -15.14
CA THR A 563 11.80 9.83 -15.59
C THR A 563 10.41 10.39 -15.82
N THR A 564 10.00 11.36 -15.00
CA THR A 564 8.73 12.08 -15.18
C THR A 564 8.72 12.87 -16.48
N ALA A 565 9.77 13.65 -16.73
CA ALA A 565 9.93 14.43 -17.96
C ALA A 565 10.01 13.53 -19.21
N SER A 566 10.77 12.43 -19.15
CA SER A 566 10.85 11.46 -20.23
C SER A 566 9.46 10.87 -20.56
N ARG A 567 8.69 10.48 -19.53
CA ARG A 567 7.34 9.95 -19.73
C ARG A 567 6.42 10.96 -20.41
N LEU A 568 6.49 12.24 -20.03
CA LEU A 568 5.69 13.30 -20.64
C LEU A 568 6.07 13.51 -22.12
N ALA A 569 7.37 13.56 -22.41
CA ALA A 569 7.89 13.77 -23.76
C ALA A 569 7.61 12.59 -24.70
N GLU A 570 7.69 11.35 -24.21
CA GLU A 570 7.47 10.13 -25.00
C GLU A 570 6.00 9.85 -25.29
N CYS A 571 5.09 10.41 -24.51
CA CYS A 571 3.66 10.20 -24.72
C CYS A 571 3.15 10.97 -25.94
N ARG A 572 2.59 10.26 -26.92
CA ARG A 572 2.16 10.83 -28.20
C ARG A 572 0.82 11.58 -28.17
N CYS A 573 0.11 11.60 -27.02
CA CYS A 573 -1.14 12.34 -26.92
C CYS A 573 -0.89 13.85 -26.96
N GLU A 574 -1.86 14.64 -27.45
CA GLU A 574 -1.73 16.09 -27.58
C GLU A 574 -2.12 16.82 -26.28
N ALA A 575 -3.25 16.45 -25.66
CA ALA A 575 -3.84 17.21 -24.56
C ALA A 575 -3.71 16.55 -23.17
N GLY A 576 -3.03 15.38 -23.10
CA GLY A 576 -2.93 14.56 -21.90
C GLY A 576 -3.86 13.33 -21.96
N CYS A 577 -3.41 12.22 -21.37
CA CYS A 577 -4.13 10.96 -21.33
C CYS A 577 -3.81 10.20 -20.04
N PRO A 578 -4.51 9.09 -19.73
CA PRO A 578 -4.22 8.27 -18.56
C PRO A 578 -2.78 7.73 -18.48
N SER A 579 -2.11 7.62 -19.65
CA SER A 579 -0.72 7.18 -19.75
C SER A 579 0.32 8.27 -19.44
N CYS A 580 -0.09 9.50 -19.14
CA CYS A 580 0.82 10.60 -18.78
C CYS A 580 0.29 11.45 -17.61
N ILE A 581 -0.63 12.41 -17.84
CA ILE A 581 -1.03 13.40 -16.83
C ILE A 581 -2.45 13.23 -16.27
N VAL A 582 -3.30 12.41 -16.88
CA VAL A 582 -4.66 12.20 -16.34
C VAL A 582 -4.62 11.21 -15.21
N SER A 583 -5.07 11.61 -14.02
CA SER A 583 -5.05 10.80 -12.80
C SER A 583 -6.46 10.40 -12.37
N PRO A 584 -6.71 9.10 -12.08
CA PRO A 584 -7.99 8.66 -11.52
C PRO A 584 -8.18 9.13 -10.07
N LYS A 585 -7.13 9.68 -9.44
CA LYS A 585 -7.12 10.14 -8.04
C LYS A 585 -7.36 11.66 -7.90
N CYS A 586 -7.45 12.36 -9.02
CA CYS A 586 -7.56 13.82 -9.03
C CYS A 586 -8.84 14.31 -8.36
N GLY A 587 -8.72 15.16 -7.33
CA GLY A 587 -9.82 15.72 -6.57
C GLY A 587 -10.69 16.71 -7.34
N ASN A 588 -10.14 17.33 -8.41
CA ASN A 588 -10.83 18.27 -9.28
C ASN A 588 -11.24 17.68 -10.65
N SER A 589 -11.30 16.33 -10.74
CA SER A 589 -11.72 15.62 -11.96
C SER A 589 -10.83 15.88 -13.18
N ASN A 590 -9.54 16.11 -12.98
CA ASN A 590 -8.55 16.42 -14.02
C ASN A 590 -8.83 17.71 -14.80
N GLN A 591 -9.49 18.67 -14.18
CA GLN A 591 -9.66 20.00 -14.77
C GLN A 591 -8.34 20.76 -14.77
N GLN A 592 -8.17 21.66 -15.74
CA GLN A 592 -7.01 22.53 -15.87
C GLN A 592 -5.67 21.76 -15.95
N LEU A 593 -5.60 20.75 -16.80
CA LEU A 593 -4.35 20.10 -17.16
C LEU A 593 -3.80 20.69 -18.47
N ASP A 594 -2.51 20.97 -18.52
CA ASP A 594 -1.80 21.43 -19.72
C ASP A 594 -0.55 20.58 -19.93
N LYS A 595 -0.62 19.67 -20.90
CA LYS A 595 0.49 18.76 -21.20
C LYS A 595 1.61 19.44 -21.94
N GLU A 596 1.29 20.39 -22.83
CA GLU A 596 2.28 21.07 -23.65
C GLU A 596 3.25 21.89 -22.79
N SER A 597 2.69 22.52 -21.74
CA SER A 597 3.46 23.33 -20.80
C SER A 597 4.07 22.53 -19.65
N ALA A 598 3.65 21.27 -19.45
CA ALA A 598 4.12 20.37 -18.39
C ALA A 598 5.43 19.70 -18.81
#